data_e22d6d40d94e8223908df7d0dd135d58
#
_entry.id   e22d6d40d94e8223908df7d0dd135d58
#
_cell.length_a   1.000
_cell.length_b   1.000
_cell.length_c   1.000
_cell.angle_alpha   90.00
_cell.angle_beta   90.00
_cell.angle_gamma   90.00
#
_symmetry.space_group_name_H-M   'P 1'
#
loop_
_entity.id
_entity.type
_entity.pdbx_description
1 polymer ?
#
loop_
_entity_poly.entity_id
_entity_poly.type
_entity_poly.pdbx_seq_one_letter_code
_entity_poly.pdbx_strand_id
1 'polypeptide(L)'
;MDAPLEGTDSAFVPALKSVGFVRINGEDDEDTYVFKGDYYGIKDAKLEVTVNEKTKMLSEATVTCGPYRTRELYERNQKYLLGKLQREWGNFKAKGDGSLYVLTDYGYIRQSITLHENGSHSIHYYYLNMAPYYKDASNMGLKGFVQEVITDNPVAENQIEHFDEMGRIESTDLTDRQYNQVGYLIAATTTEGGEKKLISYEYNDDGNLKRTIQKNTVSGLRLVTEYKWNDDGEMSQQSQKAFDKDNECIMSVTMKYEIEERDDNDNWTKNNLRITNWLKGQRAQTIEVVQTRTISYWDED
;
A
#
# COMPACT_ATOMS: atom_id res chain seq x y z
N MET A 1 -15.35 -4.48 -12.50
CA MET A 1 -14.44 -4.58 -13.66
C MET A 1 -13.31 -5.51 -13.24
N ASP A 2 -13.05 -6.59 -13.97
CA ASP A 2 -12.09 -7.59 -13.53
C ASP A 2 -10.61 -7.20 -13.78
N ALA A 3 -10.34 -5.97 -14.24
CA ALA A 3 -9.00 -5.43 -14.38
C ALA A 3 -8.75 -4.39 -13.28
N PRO A 4 -7.68 -4.52 -12.50
CA PRO A 4 -7.33 -3.55 -11.50
C PRO A 4 -6.96 -2.21 -12.16
N LEU A 5 -7.52 -1.11 -11.63
CA LEU A 5 -7.11 0.26 -11.98
C LEU A 5 -6.02 0.69 -11.00
N GLU A 6 -4.87 0.03 -11.09
CA GLU A 6 -3.71 0.25 -10.19
C GLU A 6 -2.39 -0.13 -10.86
N GLY A 7 -1.30 0.28 -10.26
CA GLY A 7 0.05 -0.03 -10.73
C GLY A 7 0.53 0.87 -11.87
N THR A 8 1.65 0.48 -12.48
CA THR A 8 2.26 1.22 -13.59
C THR A 8 1.55 0.94 -14.92
N ASP A 9 1.76 1.79 -15.92
CA ASP A 9 1.23 1.62 -17.28
C ASP A 9 1.59 0.27 -17.89
N SER A 10 2.77 -0.24 -17.61
CA SER A 10 3.21 -1.57 -18.03
C SER A 10 2.39 -2.71 -17.40
N ALA A 11 1.72 -2.48 -16.29
CA ALA A 11 0.84 -3.44 -15.62
C ALA A 11 -0.63 -3.25 -16.04
N PHE A 12 -1.20 -2.04 -15.88
CA PHE A 12 -2.64 -1.84 -16.13
C PHE A 12 -3.02 -1.85 -17.61
N VAL A 13 -2.15 -1.39 -18.54
CA VAL A 13 -2.48 -1.37 -19.98
C VAL A 13 -2.72 -2.79 -20.53
N PRO A 14 -1.84 -3.79 -20.31
CA PRO A 14 -2.12 -5.16 -20.70
C PRO A 14 -3.34 -5.75 -19.99
N ALA A 15 -3.55 -5.44 -18.70
CA ALA A 15 -4.69 -5.93 -17.93
C ALA A 15 -6.02 -5.41 -18.53
N LEU A 16 -6.14 -4.12 -18.84
CA LEU A 16 -7.30 -3.55 -19.52
C LEU A 16 -7.56 -4.18 -20.88
N LYS A 17 -6.51 -4.39 -21.69
CA LYS A 17 -6.63 -5.07 -22.99
C LYS A 17 -7.15 -6.51 -22.84
N SER A 18 -6.72 -7.24 -21.82
CA SER A 18 -7.14 -8.63 -21.57
C SER A 18 -8.63 -8.76 -21.25
N VAL A 19 -9.25 -7.72 -20.69
CA VAL A 19 -10.70 -7.65 -20.40
C VAL A 19 -11.51 -6.90 -21.47
N GLY A 20 -10.90 -6.63 -22.62
CA GLY A 20 -11.60 -6.11 -23.80
C GLY A 20 -11.64 -4.60 -23.95
N PHE A 21 -10.87 -3.84 -23.17
CA PHE A 21 -10.68 -2.41 -23.42
C PHE A 21 -9.68 -2.19 -24.56
N VAL A 22 -9.99 -1.27 -25.44
CA VAL A 22 -9.16 -0.90 -26.58
C VAL A 22 -8.70 0.55 -26.41
N ARG A 23 -7.39 0.81 -26.47
CA ARG A 23 -6.84 2.17 -26.46
C ARG A 23 -7.26 2.91 -27.72
N ILE A 24 -7.72 4.16 -27.59
CA ILE A 24 -8.26 4.97 -28.69
C ILE A 24 -7.54 6.30 -28.91
N ASN A 25 -6.65 6.71 -28.00
CA ASN A 25 -5.74 7.84 -28.21
C ASN A 25 -4.37 7.39 -28.75
N GLY A 26 -3.59 8.32 -29.32
CA GLY A 26 -2.26 8.06 -29.86
C GLY A 26 -1.26 7.58 -28.84
N GLU A 27 -0.16 6.96 -29.31
CA GLU A 27 0.93 6.52 -28.45
C GLU A 27 1.77 7.69 -27.91
N ASP A 28 1.65 8.87 -28.51
CA ASP A 28 2.38 10.08 -28.14
C ASP A 28 1.83 10.78 -26.87
N ASP A 29 0.67 10.38 -26.37
CA ASP A 29 0.13 10.84 -25.09
C ASP A 29 0.79 10.05 -23.94
N GLU A 30 1.88 10.59 -23.39
CA GLU A 30 2.73 9.88 -22.41
C GLU A 30 2.09 9.74 -21.02
N ASP A 31 1.19 10.65 -20.62
CA ASP A 31 0.64 10.71 -19.26
C ASP A 31 -0.87 10.47 -19.19
N THR A 32 -1.56 10.37 -20.35
CA THR A 32 -2.99 10.12 -20.40
C THR A 32 -3.31 9.00 -21.40
N TYR A 33 -3.99 7.99 -20.91
CA TYR A 33 -4.44 6.85 -21.72
C TYR A 33 -5.96 6.89 -21.84
N VAL A 34 -6.47 6.77 -23.07
CA VAL A 34 -7.91 6.73 -23.32
C VAL A 34 -8.29 5.39 -23.92
N PHE A 35 -9.21 4.71 -23.26
CA PHE A 35 -9.71 3.40 -23.67
C PHE A 35 -11.21 3.45 -23.90
N LYS A 36 -11.70 2.47 -24.68
CA LYS A 36 -13.11 2.17 -24.86
C LYS A 36 -13.34 0.69 -24.63
N GLY A 37 -14.39 0.33 -23.88
CA GLY A 37 -14.64 -1.07 -23.56
C GLY A 37 -15.96 -1.31 -22.83
N ASP A 38 -16.07 -2.50 -22.25
CA ASP A 38 -17.21 -2.90 -21.43
C ASP A 38 -16.91 -2.64 -19.93
N TYR A 39 -17.72 -1.79 -19.32
CA TYR A 39 -17.62 -1.50 -17.90
C TYR A 39 -18.82 -2.10 -17.15
N TYR A 40 -18.60 -3.23 -16.49
CA TYR A 40 -19.62 -4.00 -15.77
C TYR A 40 -20.86 -4.33 -16.63
N GLY A 41 -20.69 -4.63 -17.91
CA GLY A 41 -21.78 -4.91 -18.84
C GLY A 41 -22.34 -3.69 -19.58
N ILE A 42 -21.88 -2.47 -19.27
CA ILE A 42 -22.18 -1.26 -20.05
C ILE A 42 -21.17 -1.15 -21.18
N LYS A 43 -21.62 -1.40 -22.39
CA LYS A 43 -20.78 -1.35 -23.58
C LYS A 43 -20.39 0.08 -23.95
N ASP A 44 -19.25 0.19 -24.63
CA ASP A 44 -18.75 1.45 -25.15
C ASP A 44 -18.43 2.51 -24.09
N ALA A 45 -18.22 2.11 -22.82
CA ALA A 45 -17.76 3.02 -21.80
C ALA A 45 -16.37 3.58 -22.16
N LYS A 46 -16.19 4.89 -21.99
CA LYS A 46 -14.90 5.57 -22.14
C LYS A 46 -14.18 5.54 -20.81
N LEU A 47 -12.94 5.10 -20.80
CA LEU A 47 -12.04 5.14 -19.65
C LEU A 47 -10.86 6.05 -19.98
N GLU A 48 -10.69 7.11 -19.20
CA GLU A 48 -9.54 8.01 -19.24
C GLU A 48 -8.69 7.71 -18.00
N VAL A 49 -7.40 7.46 -18.18
CA VAL A 49 -6.45 7.15 -17.11
C VAL A 49 -5.32 8.16 -17.18
N THR A 50 -5.03 8.80 -16.05
CA THR A 50 -3.86 9.66 -15.86
C THR A 50 -2.82 8.94 -15.03
N VAL A 51 -1.57 9.04 -15.42
CA VAL A 51 -0.43 8.48 -14.68
C VAL A 51 0.45 9.60 -14.15
N ASN A 52 1.13 9.32 -13.05
CA ASN A 52 2.14 10.21 -12.52
C ASN A 52 3.35 10.23 -13.48
N GLU A 53 3.81 11.41 -13.88
CA GLU A 53 4.90 11.61 -14.85
C GLU A 53 6.19 10.87 -14.50
N LYS A 54 6.56 10.84 -13.21
CA LYS A 54 7.82 10.25 -12.73
C LYS A 54 7.72 8.73 -12.53
N THR A 55 6.60 8.27 -11.96
CA THR A 55 6.45 6.87 -11.54
C THR A 55 5.76 6.01 -12.58
N LYS A 56 5.06 6.65 -13.53
CA LYS A 56 4.16 6.01 -14.49
C LYS A 56 3.06 5.17 -13.83
N MET A 57 2.79 5.42 -12.55
CA MET A 57 1.70 4.81 -11.81
C MET A 57 0.39 5.50 -12.11
N LEU A 58 -0.67 4.72 -12.17
CA LEU A 58 -2.04 5.22 -12.27
C LEU A 58 -2.36 6.06 -11.02
N SER A 59 -2.60 7.35 -11.23
CA SER A 59 -3.04 8.28 -10.18
C SER A 59 -4.54 8.50 -10.19
N GLU A 60 -5.11 8.65 -11.40
CA GLU A 60 -6.53 8.94 -11.57
C GLU A 60 -7.10 8.13 -12.73
N ALA A 61 -8.37 7.78 -12.62
CA ALA A 61 -9.12 7.21 -13.73
C ALA A 61 -10.55 7.70 -13.73
N THR A 62 -11.09 8.05 -14.91
CA THR A 62 -12.50 8.43 -15.08
C THR A 62 -13.16 7.48 -16.05
N VAL A 63 -14.17 6.76 -15.58
CA VAL A 63 -15.06 5.98 -16.44
C VAL A 63 -16.30 6.79 -16.76
N THR A 64 -16.58 6.99 -18.06
CA THR A 64 -17.77 7.67 -18.55
C THR A 64 -18.68 6.68 -19.27
N CYS A 65 -19.90 6.54 -18.79
CA CYS A 65 -20.96 5.73 -19.37
C CYS A 65 -22.07 6.63 -19.95
N GLY A 66 -22.47 6.37 -21.17
CA GLY A 66 -23.45 7.18 -21.89
C GLY A 66 -22.84 7.87 -23.11
N PRO A 67 -23.45 8.95 -23.65
CA PRO A 67 -24.66 9.64 -23.15
C PRO A 67 -25.96 8.84 -23.35
N TYR A 68 -26.83 8.86 -22.34
CA TYR A 68 -28.14 8.23 -22.39
C TYR A 68 -29.22 9.24 -22.81
N ARG A 69 -30.01 8.91 -23.83
CA ARG A 69 -31.01 9.83 -24.41
C ARG A 69 -32.27 10.02 -23.57
N THR A 70 -32.57 9.07 -22.68
CA THR A 70 -33.75 9.14 -21.81
C THR A 70 -33.38 9.02 -20.35
N ARG A 71 -34.14 9.70 -19.49
CA ARG A 71 -33.96 9.66 -18.03
C ARG A 71 -34.10 8.24 -17.48
N GLU A 72 -35.08 7.49 -17.97
CA GLU A 72 -35.34 6.11 -17.53
C GLU A 72 -34.15 5.19 -17.81
N LEU A 73 -33.53 5.30 -18.99
CA LEU A 73 -32.35 4.50 -19.35
C LEU A 73 -31.14 4.84 -18.47
N TYR A 74 -30.93 6.12 -18.21
CA TYR A 74 -29.88 6.60 -17.34
C TYR A 74 -30.08 6.11 -15.91
N GLU A 75 -31.26 6.30 -15.28
CA GLU A 75 -31.55 5.90 -13.90
C GLU A 75 -31.40 4.38 -13.72
N ARG A 76 -31.85 3.60 -14.70
CA ARG A 76 -31.65 2.13 -14.68
C ARG A 76 -30.18 1.74 -14.68
N ASN A 77 -29.36 2.33 -15.55
CA ASN A 77 -27.94 2.01 -15.65
C ASN A 77 -27.16 2.52 -14.44
N GLN A 78 -27.49 3.70 -13.91
CA GLN A 78 -26.92 4.21 -12.68
C GLN A 78 -27.17 3.26 -11.51
N LYS A 79 -28.42 2.85 -11.29
CA LYS A 79 -28.78 1.92 -10.22
C LYS A 79 -28.07 0.57 -10.38
N TYR A 80 -27.95 0.07 -11.60
CA TYR A 80 -27.27 -1.17 -11.90
C TYR A 80 -25.77 -1.10 -11.57
N LEU A 81 -25.07 -0.06 -12.07
CA LEU A 81 -23.65 0.15 -11.84
C LEU A 81 -23.34 0.40 -10.35
N LEU A 82 -24.13 1.25 -9.70
CA LEU A 82 -23.99 1.51 -8.28
C LEU A 82 -24.14 0.23 -7.45
N GLY A 83 -25.12 -0.62 -7.78
CA GLY A 83 -25.30 -1.92 -7.11
C GLY A 83 -24.15 -2.92 -7.37
N LYS A 84 -23.39 -2.79 -8.48
CA LYS A 84 -22.17 -3.56 -8.71
C LYS A 84 -21.03 -3.04 -7.85
N LEU A 85 -20.78 -1.74 -7.87
CA LEU A 85 -19.70 -1.10 -7.12
C LEU A 85 -19.89 -1.19 -5.60
N GLN A 86 -21.14 -1.10 -5.11
CA GLN A 86 -21.42 -1.29 -3.68
C GLN A 86 -21.10 -2.69 -3.15
N ARG A 87 -21.17 -3.71 -3.99
CA ARG A 87 -20.77 -5.08 -3.60
C ARG A 87 -19.28 -5.27 -3.53
N GLU A 88 -18.54 -4.48 -4.28
CA GLU A 88 -17.08 -4.54 -4.36
C GLU A 88 -16.42 -3.61 -3.32
N TRP A 89 -16.95 -2.39 -3.16
CA TRP A 89 -16.32 -1.30 -2.40
C TRP A 89 -17.12 -0.85 -1.17
N GLY A 90 -18.30 -1.40 -0.93
CA GLY A 90 -19.16 -0.99 0.17
C GLY A 90 -20.13 0.16 -0.18
N ASN A 91 -20.77 0.72 0.84
CA ASN A 91 -21.85 1.68 0.68
C ASN A 91 -21.34 3.08 0.31
N PHE A 92 -21.81 3.60 -0.81
CA PHE A 92 -21.56 4.98 -1.22
C PHE A 92 -22.33 5.97 -0.33
N LYS A 93 -21.67 7.03 0.09
CA LYS A 93 -22.21 8.14 0.88
C LYS A 93 -22.49 9.34 -0.02
N ALA A 94 -23.56 10.09 0.26
CA ALA A 94 -23.86 11.32 -0.47
C ALA A 94 -23.00 12.49 0.02
N LYS A 95 -22.54 13.34 -0.93
CA LYS A 95 -21.94 14.66 -0.66
C LYS A 95 -22.97 15.77 -0.91
N GLY A 96 -22.69 16.97 -0.37
CA GLY A 96 -23.56 18.14 -0.52
C GLY A 96 -23.72 18.65 -1.96
N ASP A 97 -22.85 18.27 -2.87
CA ASP A 97 -22.90 18.57 -4.31
C ASP A 97 -23.77 17.58 -5.11
N GLY A 98 -24.41 16.63 -4.46
CA GLY A 98 -25.23 15.58 -5.07
C GLY A 98 -24.44 14.40 -5.64
N SER A 99 -23.12 14.40 -5.54
CA SER A 99 -22.29 13.24 -5.88
C SER A 99 -22.36 12.17 -4.78
N LEU A 100 -22.00 10.92 -5.18
CA LEU A 100 -21.86 9.81 -4.24
C LEU A 100 -20.38 9.41 -4.20
N TYR A 101 -19.87 9.01 -3.03
CA TYR A 101 -18.48 8.56 -2.89
C TYR A 101 -18.37 7.37 -1.95
N VAL A 102 -17.32 6.58 -2.15
CA VAL A 102 -16.85 5.51 -1.25
C VAL A 102 -15.35 5.60 -1.12
N LEU A 103 -14.84 5.42 0.10
CA LEU A 103 -13.40 5.35 0.36
C LEU A 103 -12.86 4.00 -0.10
N THR A 104 -11.62 4.00 -0.58
CA THR A 104 -10.79 2.81 -0.85
C THR A 104 -9.58 2.87 0.06
N ASP A 105 -8.73 1.85 0.05
CA ASP A 105 -7.54 1.80 0.94
C ASP A 105 -6.56 2.97 0.70
N TYR A 106 -6.50 3.50 -0.54
CA TYR A 106 -5.55 4.54 -0.94
C TYR A 106 -6.19 5.71 -1.69
N GLY A 107 -7.49 5.97 -1.48
CA GLY A 107 -8.17 7.04 -2.18
C GLY A 107 -9.69 6.92 -2.10
N TYR A 108 -10.37 7.24 -3.19
CA TYR A 108 -11.83 7.14 -3.25
C TYR A 108 -12.36 6.92 -4.66
N ILE A 109 -13.60 6.45 -4.72
CA ILE A 109 -14.40 6.42 -5.94
C ILE A 109 -15.55 7.39 -5.78
N ARG A 110 -15.68 8.36 -6.70
CA ARG A 110 -16.76 9.33 -6.73
C ARG A 110 -17.63 9.10 -7.96
N GLN A 111 -18.93 8.97 -7.75
CA GLN A 111 -19.92 8.94 -8.83
C GLN A 111 -20.55 10.33 -8.99
N SER A 112 -20.60 10.84 -10.21
CA SER A 112 -21.28 12.06 -10.57
C SER A 112 -22.07 11.89 -11.86
N ILE A 113 -22.95 12.86 -12.17
CA ILE A 113 -23.81 12.85 -13.34
C ILE A 113 -23.67 14.17 -14.07
N THR A 114 -23.55 14.12 -15.40
CA THR A 114 -23.59 15.30 -16.24
C THR A 114 -24.86 15.29 -17.10
N LEU A 115 -25.63 16.37 -17.01
CA LEU A 115 -26.71 16.67 -17.92
C LEU A 115 -26.17 17.52 -19.09
N HIS A 116 -26.28 17.02 -20.30
CA HIS A 116 -25.85 17.71 -21.52
C HIS A 116 -26.92 18.66 -22.04
N GLU A 117 -26.52 19.66 -22.83
CA GLU A 117 -27.44 20.65 -23.45
C GLU A 117 -28.56 20.02 -24.29
N ASN A 118 -28.30 18.87 -24.91
CA ASN A 118 -29.29 18.12 -25.71
C ASN A 118 -30.22 17.25 -24.83
N GLY A 119 -30.20 17.41 -23.52
CA GLY A 119 -31.02 16.66 -22.56
C GLY A 119 -30.57 15.22 -22.28
N SER A 120 -29.47 14.77 -22.88
CA SER A 120 -28.89 13.45 -22.53
C SER A 120 -28.09 13.48 -21.21
N HIS A 121 -27.88 12.31 -20.61
CA HIS A 121 -27.17 12.18 -19.35
C HIS A 121 -25.97 11.26 -19.49
N SER A 122 -24.85 11.62 -18.85
CA SER A 122 -23.70 10.73 -18.67
C SER A 122 -23.47 10.46 -17.20
N ILE A 123 -23.01 9.24 -16.89
CA ILE A 123 -22.61 8.81 -15.55
C ILE A 123 -21.09 8.72 -15.56
N HIS A 124 -20.47 9.34 -14.56
CA HIS A 124 -19.03 9.34 -14.39
C HIS A 124 -18.68 8.65 -13.08
N TYR A 125 -17.68 7.78 -13.13
CA TYR A 125 -17.01 7.21 -11.97
C TYR A 125 -15.56 7.67 -12.00
N TYR A 126 -15.23 8.55 -11.09
CA TYR A 126 -13.87 9.04 -10.87
C TYR A 126 -13.20 8.21 -9.80
N TYR A 127 -12.05 7.66 -10.12
CA TYR A 127 -11.17 6.89 -9.23
C TYR A 127 -9.95 7.74 -8.93
N LEU A 128 -9.74 8.08 -7.68
CA LEU A 128 -8.47 8.58 -7.19
C LEU A 128 -7.72 7.39 -6.58
N ASN A 129 -6.48 7.20 -6.99
CA ASN A 129 -5.61 6.16 -6.45
C ASN A 129 -4.26 6.77 -6.07
N MET A 130 -3.97 6.83 -4.77
CA MET A 130 -2.75 7.35 -4.18
C MET A 130 -1.89 6.22 -3.60
N ALA A 131 -2.13 4.97 -4.02
CA ALA A 131 -1.36 3.82 -3.57
C ALA A 131 0.13 4.01 -3.84
N PRO A 132 1.00 3.90 -2.83
CA PRO A 132 2.43 4.00 -3.02
C PRO A 132 2.94 2.79 -3.83
N TYR A 133 3.90 3.05 -4.74
CA TYR A 133 4.50 1.98 -5.54
C TYR A 133 5.36 1.05 -4.66
N TYR A 134 6.27 1.64 -3.86
CA TYR A 134 7.10 0.86 -2.96
C TYR A 134 6.31 0.47 -1.71
N LYS A 135 6.54 -0.76 -1.24
CA LYS A 135 5.80 -1.35 -0.13
C LYS A 135 6.55 -1.24 1.22
N ASP A 136 7.50 -0.30 1.35
CA ASP A 136 8.32 -0.17 2.55
C ASP A 136 7.46 0.19 3.77
N ALA A 137 6.49 1.10 3.64
CA ALA A 137 5.56 1.44 4.72
C ALA A 137 4.67 0.24 5.12
N SER A 138 4.10 -0.48 4.14
CA SER A 138 3.28 -1.67 4.42
C SER A 138 4.08 -2.84 5.03
N ASN A 139 5.39 -2.95 4.73
CA ASN A 139 6.29 -3.91 5.37
C ASN A 139 6.46 -3.65 6.88
N MET A 140 6.15 -2.44 7.33
CA MET A 140 6.14 -2.03 8.73
C MET A 140 4.75 -2.10 9.37
N GLY A 141 3.76 -2.60 8.63
CA GLY A 141 2.36 -2.69 9.05
C GLY A 141 1.64 -1.35 9.03
N LEU A 142 2.12 -0.38 8.23
CA LEU A 142 1.51 0.93 8.07
C LEU A 142 0.50 0.92 6.92
N LYS A 143 -0.63 1.58 7.13
CA LYS A 143 -1.74 1.74 6.18
C LYS A 143 -1.84 3.21 5.76
N GLY A 144 -2.40 3.46 4.59
CA GLY A 144 -2.54 4.80 4.03
C GLY A 144 -1.26 5.34 3.39
N PHE A 145 -1.29 6.60 2.97
CA PHE A 145 -0.19 7.25 2.27
C PHE A 145 0.73 7.99 3.25
N VAL A 146 1.52 7.19 3.98
CA VAL A 146 2.34 7.66 5.10
C VAL A 146 3.53 8.49 4.60
N GLN A 147 3.76 9.65 5.23
CA GLN A 147 4.89 10.53 5.03
C GLN A 147 5.97 10.34 6.11
N GLU A 148 5.57 10.29 7.39
CA GLU A 148 6.49 10.18 8.52
C GLU A 148 5.87 9.33 9.63
N VAL A 149 6.72 8.57 10.32
CA VAL A 149 6.37 7.87 11.55
C VAL A 149 7.40 8.18 12.63
N ILE A 150 6.95 8.69 13.75
CA ILE A 150 7.75 8.89 14.95
C ILE A 150 7.30 7.86 15.99
N THR A 151 8.17 6.93 16.35
CA THR A 151 7.90 5.95 17.41
C THR A 151 8.70 6.32 18.66
N ASP A 152 7.99 6.67 19.73
CA ASP A 152 8.58 6.87 21.06
C ASP A 152 8.85 5.52 21.71
N ASN A 153 10.11 5.27 22.05
CA ASN A 153 10.55 4.01 22.63
C ASN A 153 11.19 4.27 24.01
N PRO A 154 10.48 3.95 25.11
CA PRO A 154 10.95 4.28 26.46
C PRO A 154 12.22 3.50 26.90
N VAL A 155 12.67 2.54 26.12
CA VAL A 155 13.88 1.70 26.42
C VAL A 155 14.99 1.84 25.37
N ALA A 156 14.78 2.70 24.36
CA ALA A 156 15.75 2.99 23.30
C ALA A 156 15.58 4.43 22.81
N GLU A 157 16.38 4.84 21.82
CA GLU A 157 16.18 6.12 21.15
C GLU A 157 14.88 6.08 20.34
N ASN A 158 14.23 7.25 20.19
CA ASN A 158 13.07 7.40 19.34
C ASN A 158 13.46 7.09 17.89
N GLN A 159 12.59 6.37 17.21
CA GLN A 159 12.75 6.02 15.80
C GLN A 159 11.93 6.99 14.97
N ILE A 160 12.55 7.58 13.95
CA ILE A 160 11.90 8.45 12.98
C ILE A 160 12.11 7.84 11.60
N GLU A 161 11.03 7.55 10.91
CA GLU A 161 11.05 7.00 9.56
C GLU A 161 10.29 7.94 8.64
N HIS A 162 10.94 8.32 7.54
CA HIS A 162 10.37 9.15 6.49
C HIS A 162 10.15 8.28 5.23
N PHE A 163 9.07 8.55 4.52
CA PHE A 163 8.76 7.90 3.25
C PHE A 163 8.59 8.96 2.16
N ASP A 164 9.12 8.70 0.98
CA ASP A 164 8.88 9.56 -0.18
C ASP A 164 7.46 9.36 -0.75
N GLU A 165 7.03 10.25 -1.66
CA GLU A 165 5.73 10.16 -2.34
C GLU A 165 5.50 8.84 -3.11
N MET A 166 6.54 8.04 -3.30
CA MET A 166 6.46 6.72 -3.91
C MET A 166 6.31 5.60 -2.87
N GLY A 167 6.28 5.92 -1.56
CA GLY A 167 6.20 4.97 -0.44
C GLY A 167 7.52 4.31 -0.07
N ARG A 168 8.66 4.81 -0.59
CA ARG A 168 9.98 4.27 -0.29
C ARG A 168 10.54 4.94 0.97
N ILE A 169 11.07 4.14 1.90
CA ILE A 169 11.70 4.66 3.11
C ILE A 169 12.97 5.49 2.76
N GLU A 170 13.07 6.69 3.30
CA GLU A 170 14.22 7.59 3.15
C GLU A 170 15.28 7.31 4.22
N SER A 171 15.81 6.09 4.27
CA SER A 171 16.88 5.74 5.19
C SER A 171 18.25 5.92 4.54
N THR A 172 19.18 6.60 5.22
CA THR A 172 20.58 6.72 4.81
C THR A 172 21.37 5.44 5.08
N ASP A 173 20.87 4.57 5.96
CA ASP A 173 21.56 3.36 6.39
C ASP A 173 21.37 2.20 5.42
N LEU A 174 20.36 2.26 4.55
CA LEU A 174 20.10 1.25 3.53
C LEU A 174 20.61 1.71 2.16
N THR A 175 21.59 1.01 1.62
CA THR A 175 22.17 1.22 0.28
C THR A 175 21.89 0.02 -0.62
N ASP A 176 22.21 0.13 -1.91
CA ASP A 176 22.10 -0.96 -2.91
C ASP A 176 20.72 -1.66 -2.89
N ARG A 177 19.65 -0.88 -2.68
CA ARG A 177 18.27 -1.40 -2.59
C ARG A 177 17.83 -2.01 -3.91
N GLN A 178 17.26 -3.21 -3.83
CA GLN A 178 16.70 -3.93 -4.97
C GLN A 178 15.22 -4.23 -4.68
N TYR A 179 14.36 -3.80 -5.59
CA TYR A 179 12.92 -4.03 -5.53
C TYR A 179 12.48 -4.98 -6.63
N ASN A 180 11.45 -5.77 -6.37
CA ASN A 180 10.81 -6.55 -7.42
C ASN A 180 9.85 -5.67 -8.24
N GLN A 181 9.22 -6.25 -9.28
CA GLN A 181 8.34 -5.54 -10.21
C GLN A 181 7.06 -4.97 -9.59
N VAL A 182 6.70 -5.41 -8.37
CA VAL A 182 5.49 -4.95 -7.64
C VAL A 182 5.84 -4.11 -6.41
N GLY A 183 7.09 -3.61 -6.32
CA GLY A 183 7.51 -2.63 -5.33
C GLY A 183 7.95 -3.18 -3.97
N TYR A 184 8.10 -4.50 -3.81
CA TYR A 184 8.65 -5.08 -2.59
C TYR A 184 10.18 -5.04 -2.58
N LEU A 185 10.77 -4.59 -1.47
CA LEU A 185 12.22 -4.62 -1.24
C LEU A 185 12.68 -6.07 -1.04
N ILE A 186 13.53 -6.58 -1.93
CA ILE A 186 14.01 -7.98 -1.89
C ILE A 186 15.43 -8.10 -1.38
N ALA A 187 16.24 -7.05 -1.53
CA ALA A 187 17.60 -7.01 -1.01
C ALA A 187 18.04 -5.57 -0.73
N ALA A 188 18.93 -5.40 0.23
CA ALA A 188 19.61 -4.14 0.52
C ALA A 188 20.96 -4.42 1.17
N THR A 189 21.76 -3.37 1.30
CA THR A 189 23.01 -3.36 2.07
C THR A 189 22.89 -2.34 3.20
N THR A 190 23.45 -2.65 4.36
CA THR A 190 23.68 -1.66 5.43
C THR A 190 25.14 -1.68 5.85
N THR A 191 25.61 -0.60 6.44
CA THR A 191 26.95 -0.48 7.00
C THR A 191 26.83 -0.11 8.48
N GLU A 192 27.34 -0.94 9.36
CA GLU A 192 27.33 -0.73 10.80
C GLU A 192 28.73 -0.99 11.36
N GLY A 193 29.28 -0.04 12.12
CA GLY A 193 30.64 -0.13 12.62
C GLY A 193 31.72 -0.26 11.54
N GLY A 194 31.46 0.23 10.31
CA GLY A 194 32.35 0.10 9.15
C GLY A 194 32.26 -1.27 8.43
N GLU A 195 31.44 -2.19 8.90
CA GLU A 195 31.25 -3.51 8.28
C GLU A 195 30.00 -3.53 7.41
N LYS A 196 30.18 -4.02 6.17
CA LYS A 196 29.09 -4.18 5.21
C LYS A 196 28.27 -5.43 5.53
N LYS A 197 26.95 -5.29 5.63
CA LYS A 197 26.02 -6.37 5.86
C LYS A 197 25.00 -6.43 4.72
N LEU A 198 24.74 -7.62 4.19
CA LEU A 198 23.75 -7.89 3.18
C LEU A 198 22.43 -8.27 3.85
N ILE A 199 21.33 -7.70 3.41
CA ILE A 199 19.98 -7.98 3.92
C ILE A 199 19.17 -8.57 2.77
N SER A 200 18.47 -9.68 3.02
CA SER A 200 17.45 -10.24 2.14
C SER A 200 16.09 -10.23 2.83
N TYR A 201 15.03 -10.05 2.05
CA TYR A 201 13.66 -9.94 2.51
C TYR A 201 12.80 -11.03 1.86
N GLU A 202 11.97 -11.69 2.64
CA GLU A 202 11.04 -12.72 2.19
C GLU A 202 9.62 -12.36 2.64
N TYR A 203 8.64 -12.58 1.76
CA TYR A 203 7.23 -12.25 1.98
C TYR A 203 6.37 -13.52 2.01
N ASN A 204 5.21 -13.45 2.65
CA ASN A 204 4.19 -14.49 2.58
C ASN A 204 3.27 -14.26 1.36
N ASP A 205 2.30 -15.15 1.16
CA ASP A 205 1.36 -15.09 0.01
C ASP A 205 0.42 -13.88 0.08
N ASP A 206 0.22 -13.30 1.27
CA ASP A 206 -0.58 -12.09 1.49
C ASP A 206 0.21 -10.79 1.25
N GLY A 207 1.50 -10.90 0.90
CA GLY A 207 2.39 -9.76 0.68
C GLY A 207 3.00 -9.16 1.97
N ASN A 208 2.76 -9.75 3.13
CA ASN A 208 3.35 -9.29 4.38
C ASN A 208 4.79 -9.80 4.55
N LEU A 209 5.66 -8.97 5.13
CA LEU A 209 7.04 -9.34 5.41
C LEU A 209 7.08 -10.54 6.36
N LYS A 210 7.63 -11.65 5.89
CA LYS A 210 7.72 -12.91 6.64
C LYS A 210 9.03 -13.03 7.40
N ARG A 211 10.14 -12.67 6.74
CA ARG A 211 11.48 -12.83 7.30
C ARG A 211 12.48 -11.88 6.66
N THR A 212 13.44 -11.40 7.48
CA THR A 212 14.68 -10.79 6.97
C THR A 212 15.89 -11.59 7.44
N ILE A 213 16.92 -11.65 6.60
CA ILE A 213 18.20 -12.25 6.94
C ILE A 213 19.28 -11.21 6.65
N GLN A 214 19.96 -10.77 7.71
CA GLN A 214 21.10 -9.88 7.64
C GLN A 214 22.38 -10.69 7.87
N LYS A 215 23.31 -10.63 6.93
CA LYS A 215 24.56 -11.37 6.99
C LYS A 215 25.75 -10.42 6.93
N ASN A 216 26.60 -10.49 7.94
CA ASN A 216 27.89 -9.83 7.92
C ASN A 216 28.84 -10.63 7.02
N THR A 217 29.40 -9.96 6.01
CA THR A 217 30.24 -10.63 4.98
C THR A 217 31.66 -10.97 5.48
N VAL A 218 32.10 -10.33 6.57
CA VAL A 218 33.44 -10.49 7.13
C VAL A 218 33.42 -11.48 8.30
N SER A 219 32.59 -11.23 9.31
CA SER A 219 32.55 -12.06 10.52
C SER A 219 31.74 -13.35 10.36
N GLY A 220 30.90 -13.45 9.32
CA GLY A 220 29.97 -14.56 9.12
C GLY A 220 28.79 -14.56 10.08
N LEU A 221 28.65 -13.53 10.92
CA LEU A 221 27.54 -13.34 11.83
C LEU A 221 26.24 -13.14 11.04
N ARG A 222 25.17 -13.82 11.46
CA ARG A 222 23.89 -13.77 10.78
C ARG A 222 22.79 -13.40 11.77
N LEU A 223 21.99 -12.43 11.42
CA LEU A 223 20.79 -12.02 12.14
C LEU A 223 19.55 -12.43 11.32
N VAL A 224 18.66 -13.21 11.90
CA VAL A 224 17.39 -13.63 11.30
C VAL A 224 16.27 -13.01 12.09
N THR A 225 15.40 -12.26 11.41
CA THR A 225 14.18 -11.69 12.01
C THR A 225 12.97 -12.32 11.33
N GLU A 226 12.07 -12.89 12.09
CA GLU A 226 10.80 -13.46 11.65
C GLU A 226 9.64 -12.62 12.18
N TYR A 227 8.63 -12.40 11.34
CA TYR A 227 7.47 -11.58 11.61
C TYR A 227 6.21 -12.43 11.59
N LYS A 228 5.28 -12.15 12.52
CA LYS A 228 3.94 -12.72 12.52
C LYS A 228 2.92 -11.61 12.47
N TRP A 229 1.90 -11.82 11.68
CA TRP A 229 0.80 -10.90 11.42
C TRP A 229 -0.50 -11.53 11.92
N ASN A 230 -1.43 -10.72 12.40
CA ASN A 230 -2.77 -11.15 12.73
C ASN A 230 -3.68 -11.12 11.48
N ASP A 231 -4.94 -11.52 11.63
CA ASP A 231 -5.92 -11.56 10.55
C ASP A 231 -6.29 -10.16 10.02
N ASP A 232 -6.03 -9.10 10.80
CA ASP A 232 -6.24 -7.69 10.43
C ASP A 232 -5.05 -7.09 9.66
N GLY A 233 -4.00 -7.88 9.38
CA GLY A 233 -2.79 -7.45 8.68
C GLY A 233 -1.83 -6.63 9.54
N GLU A 234 -1.90 -6.74 10.88
CA GLU A 234 -1.03 -6.04 11.80
C GLU A 234 0.05 -6.97 12.36
N MET A 235 1.23 -6.41 12.61
CA MET A 235 2.34 -7.16 13.20
C MET A 235 2.03 -7.51 14.67
N SER A 236 1.86 -8.80 14.95
CA SER A 236 1.56 -9.31 16.30
C SER A 236 2.81 -9.78 17.04
N GLN A 237 3.86 -10.18 16.31
CA GLN A 237 5.13 -10.62 16.89
C GLN A 237 6.29 -10.41 15.93
N GLN A 238 7.42 -10.01 16.49
CA GLN A 238 8.73 -10.03 15.84
C GLN A 238 9.69 -10.89 16.67
N SER A 239 10.43 -11.78 16.02
CA SER A 239 11.42 -12.65 16.67
C SER A 239 12.75 -12.55 15.95
N GLN A 240 13.77 -12.09 16.64
CA GLN A 240 15.10 -11.88 16.12
C GLN A 240 16.08 -12.88 16.77
N LYS A 241 16.92 -13.53 15.95
CA LYS A 241 17.95 -14.47 16.39
C LYS A 241 19.29 -14.16 15.75
N ALA A 242 20.33 -14.04 16.55
CA ALA A 242 21.70 -13.93 16.06
C ALA A 242 22.40 -15.30 16.12
N PHE A 243 23.10 -15.62 15.04
CA PHE A 243 23.89 -16.84 14.91
C PHE A 243 25.35 -16.47 14.62
N ASP A 244 26.25 -17.20 15.23
CA ASP A 244 27.68 -17.09 14.94
C ASP A 244 28.06 -17.81 13.61
N LYS A 245 29.36 -17.80 13.28
CA LYS A 245 29.90 -18.45 12.10
C LYS A 245 29.70 -19.97 12.06
N ASP A 246 29.55 -20.60 13.24
CA ASP A 246 29.35 -22.04 13.39
C ASP A 246 27.84 -22.40 13.40
N ASN A 247 26.99 -21.42 13.13
CA ASN A 247 25.51 -21.50 13.10
C ASN A 247 24.88 -21.80 14.47
N GLU A 248 25.57 -21.47 15.56
CA GLU A 248 25.01 -21.55 16.91
C GLU A 248 24.22 -20.26 17.22
N CYS A 249 23.05 -20.40 17.82
CA CYS A 249 22.28 -19.24 18.29
C CYS A 249 22.93 -18.65 19.53
N ILE A 250 23.34 -17.39 19.45
CA ILE A 250 24.03 -16.68 20.56
C ILE A 250 23.14 -15.65 21.24
N MET A 251 22.07 -15.20 20.59
CA MET A 251 21.10 -14.24 21.11
C MET A 251 19.74 -14.46 20.49
N SER A 252 18.70 -14.25 21.27
CA SER A 252 17.34 -14.09 20.73
C SER A 252 16.60 -12.96 21.43
N VAL A 253 15.77 -12.24 20.64
CA VAL A 253 14.85 -11.22 21.13
C VAL A 253 13.48 -11.53 20.54
N THR A 254 12.45 -11.60 21.38
CA THR A 254 11.06 -11.74 20.93
C THR A 254 10.27 -10.55 21.46
N MET A 255 9.63 -9.85 20.54
CA MET A 255 8.72 -8.73 20.80
C MET A 255 7.31 -9.16 20.44
N LYS A 256 6.35 -8.95 21.35
CA LYS A 256 4.92 -9.15 21.13
C LYS A 256 4.20 -7.84 21.32
N TYR A 257 3.31 -7.53 20.39
CA TYR A 257 2.57 -6.28 20.33
C TYR A 257 1.11 -6.52 20.71
N GLU A 258 0.59 -5.69 21.62
CA GLU A 258 -0.81 -5.64 21.97
C GLU A 258 -1.29 -4.20 21.73
N ILE A 259 -2.07 -4.01 20.67
CA ILE A 259 -2.49 -2.69 20.21
C ILE A 259 -3.62 -2.18 21.10
N GLU A 260 -3.47 -0.95 21.63
CA GLU A 260 -4.45 -0.28 22.49
C GLU A 260 -5.23 0.81 21.76
N GLU A 261 -4.56 1.63 20.94
CA GLU A 261 -5.15 2.77 20.27
C GLU A 261 -4.74 2.82 18.79
N ARG A 262 -5.62 3.38 17.95
CA ARG A 262 -5.39 3.56 16.50
C ARG A 262 -5.80 4.97 16.07
N ASP A 263 -5.24 5.41 14.94
CA ASP A 263 -5.68 6.59 14.20
C ASP A 263 -6.84 6.29 13.22
N ASP A 264 -7.26 7.32 12.49
CA ASP A 264 -8.37 7.21 11.52
C ASP A 264 -8.01 6.36 10.29
N ASN A 265 -6.72 6.10 10.02
CA ASN A 265 -6.21 5.22 8.98
C ASN A 265 -6.00 3.78 9.49
N ASP A 266 -6.46 3.48 10.70
CA ASP A 266 -6.36 2.16 11.34
C ASP A 266 -4.90 1.72 11.60
N ASN A 267 -3.98 2.68 11.75
CA ASN A 267 -2.62 2.45 12.24
C ASN A 267 -2.59 2.54 13.76
N TRP A 268 -1.82 1.65 14.41
CA TRP A 268 -1.69 1.76 15.85
C TRP A 268 -0.91 3.03 16.25
N THR A 269 -1.42 3.74 17.25
CA THR A 269 -0.81 4.92 17.85
C THR A 269 -0.30 4.66 19.25
N LYS A 270 -0.80 3.58 19.89
CA LYS A 270 -0.34 3.12 21.20
C LYS A 270 -0.40 1.60 21.28
N ASN A 271 0.66 0.99 21.80
CA ASN A 271 0.71 -0.44 22.05
C ASN A 271 1.44 -0.79 23.36
N ASN A 272 1.14 -1.96 23.91
CA ASN A 272 1.93 -2.63 24.93
C ASN A 272 2.92 -3.58 24.25
N LEU A 273 4.20 -3.34 24.45
CA LEU A 273 5.28 -4.14 23.91
C LEU A 273 5.89 -5.03 25.00
N ARG A 274 5.78 -6.34 24.82
CA ARG A 274 6.44 -7.32 25.68
C ARG A 274 7.70 -7.84 25.01
N ILE A 275 8.87 -7.54 25.59
CA ILE A 275 10.19 -7.89 25.07
C ILE A 275 10.78 -9.01 25.91
N THR A 276 11.13 -10.13 25.30
CA THR A 276 11.86 -11.23 25.95
C THR A 276 13.22 -11.38 25.29
N ASN A 277 14.29 -11.17 26.08
CA ASN A 277 15.68 -11.25 25.63
C ASN A 277 16.33 -12.49 26.19
N TRP A 278 17.16 -13.15 25.40
CA TRP A 278 18.01 -14.25 25.81
C TRP A 278 19.39 -14.11 25.17
N LEU A 279 20.43 -14.33 25.98
CA LEU A 279 21.81 -14.44 25.54
C LEU A 279 22.37 -15.82 25.93
N LYS A 280 23.24 -16.39 25.10
CA LYS A 280 23.87 -17.69 25.34
C LYS A 280 24.57 -17.69 26.71
N GLY A 281 24.23 -18.66 27.56
CA GLY A 281 24.76 -18.79 28.90
C GLY A 281 24.05 -17.93 29.96
N GLN A 282 23.02 -17.15 29.60
CA GLN A 282 22.25 -16.34 30.54
C GLN A 282 20.78 -16.78 30.62
N ARG A 283 20.12 -16.43 31.71
CA ARG A 283 18.68 -16.64 31.88
C ARG A 283 17.92 -15.58 31.04
N ALA A 284 16.84 -15.99 30.40
CA ALA A 284 15.98 -15.06 29.68
C ALA A 284 15.37 -14.00 30.61
N GLN A 285 15.28 -12.78 30.13
CA GLN A 285 14.67 -11.63 30.82
C GLN A 285 13.49 -11.14 30.02
N THR A 286 12.44 -10.71 30.69
CA THR A 286 11.25 -10.14 30.07
C THR A 286 10.97 -8.78 30.70
N ILE A 287 10.66 -7.78 29.82
CA ILE A 287 10.18 -6.45 30.21
C ILE A 287 8.93 -6.14 29.43
N GLU A 288 8.09 -5.25 29.98
CA GLU A 288 6.89 -4.72 29.32
C GLU A 288 7.01 -3.20 29.31
N VAL A 289 6.73 -2.60 28.15
CA VAL A 289 6.81 -1.16 27.94
C VAL A 289 5.64 -0.71 27.07
N VAL A 290 5.21 0.54 27.25
CA VAL A 290 4.23 1.19 26.40
C VAL A 290 5.00 1.98 25.34
N GLN A 291 4.65 1.77 24.06
CA GLN A 291 5.13 2.58 22.95
C GLN A 291 4.01 3.43 22.40
N THR A 292 4.34 4.62 21.91
CA THR A 292 3.42 5.49 21.18
C THR A 292 3.99 5.81 19.80
N ARG A 293 3.10 6.08 18.84
CA ARG A 293 3.42 6.56 17.50
C ARG A 293 2.67 7.83 17.17
N THR A 294 3.36 8.72 16.47
CA THR A 294 2.75 9.82 15.72
C THR A 294 3.01 9.56 14.25
N ILE A 295 1.96 9.62 13.43
CA ILE A 295 2.01 9.32 11.99
C ILE A 295 1.48 10.53 11.26
N SER A 296 2.21 11.01 10.25
CA SER A 296 1.73 12.00 9.29
C SER A 296 1.59 11.40 7.90
N TYR A 297 0.68 11.95 7.11
CA TYR A 297 0.30 11.45 5.80
C TYR A 297 0.51 12.53 4.73
N TRP A 298 0.74 12.07 3.48
CA TRP A 298 0.88 12.93 2.33
C TRP A 298 -0.44 13.57 2.03
N ASP A 299 -1.20 14.26 2.06
CA ASP A 299 -2.49 14.87 1.70
C ASP A 299 -3.40 15.24 2.90
N GLU A 300 -2.82 15.41 4.06
CA GLU A 300 -3.52 16.03 5.19
C GLU A 300 -3.35 17.57 5.14
N ASP A 301 -3.85 18.22 4.03
CA ASP A 301 -4.04 19.67 3.93
C ASP A 301 -5.49 20.09 4.21
#